data_0eff22ce24c3e91fefdb54386c460566
#
_entry.id   0eff22ce24c3e91fefdb54386c460566
#
_cell.length_a   1.000
_cell.length_b   1.000
_cell.length_c   1.000
_cell.angle_alpha   90.00
_cell.angle_beta   90.00
_cell.angle_gamma   90.00
#
_symmetry.space_group_name_H-M   'P 1'
#
loop_
_entity.id
_entity.type
_entity.pdbx_description
1 polymer ?
#
loop_
_entity_poly.entity_id
_entity_poly.type
_entity_poly.pdbx_seq_one_letter_code
_entity_poly.pdbx_strand_id
1 'polypeptide(L)'
;FNTGMEYEADEVGILKMDMIPRKELHTGDVGYIISGIKDSNEVKVGDTITHVERPCSKAISGFEEVKPMVFAGVYPIETDDFENLRSSLEKLQLNDASLTFFPESSVALGFGFRCGFLGLLHMEIVQERLDREFNMDVITTVPNVSYMVYDKQGEVKEVHNPSGLPDFTLIERIEEPYIKATIITNASFIGPIMTLCLSKRGELVNQEYITGNSGNSFYVTAR
;
A
#
# COMPACT_ATOMS: atom_id res chain seq x y z
N PHE A 1 -19.09 -4.17 -7.19
CA PHE A 1 -19.27 -3.68 -8.56
C PHE A 1 -18.09 -4.05 -9.46
N ASN A 2 -16.88 -3.88 -8.99
CA ASN A 2 -15.67 -4.14 -9.76
C ASN A 2 -15.46 -5.63 -10.08
N THR A 3 -15.67 -6.49 -9.10
CA THR A 3 -15.54 -7.95 -9.26
C THR A 3 -16.79 -8.61 -9.87
N GLY A 4 -17.96 -7.96 -9.80
CA GLY A 4 -19.24 -8.53 -10.22
C GLY A 4 -19.74 -9.69 -9.35
N MET A 5 -19.08 -9.95 -8.21
CA MET A 5 -19.50 -11.00 -7.28
C MET A 5 -20.72 -10.59 -6.49
N GLU A 6 -21.57 -11.55 -6.19
CA GLU A 6 -22.82 -11.35 -5.45
C GLU A 6 -22.76 -12.11 -4.13
N TYR A 7 -23.16 -11.45 -3.05
CA TYR A 7 -23.16 -12.01 -1.69
C TYR A 7 -24.45 -11.67 -0.99
N GLU A 8 -24.88 -12.55 -0.10
CA GLU A 8 -25.99 -12.30 0.80
C GLU A 8 -25.52 -11.48 1.99
N ALA A 9 -26.21 -10.39 2.29
CA ALA A 9 -25.95 -9.57 3.46
C ALA A 9 -26.76 -10.11 4.65
N ASP A 10 -26.09 -10.70 5.62
CA ASP A 10 -26.72 -11.23 6.83
C ASP A 10 -27.17 -10.11 7.76
N GLU A 11 -26.38 -9.07 7.88
CA GLU A 11 -26.66 -7.91 8.72
C GLU A 11 -26.08 -6.63 8.11
N VAL A 12 -26.79 -5.53 8.30
CA VAL A 12 -26.36 -4.18 7.94
C VAL A 12 -26.52 -3.27 9.16
N GLY A 13 -25.64 -2.33 9.35
CA GLY A 13 -25.74 -1.41 10.47
C GLY A 13 -24.80 -0.22 10.38
N ILE A 14 -24.89 0.67 11.34
CA ILE A 14 -24.01 1.83 11.46
C ILE A 14 -22.91 1.58 12.49
N LEU A 15 -21.75 2.13 12.22
CA LEU A 15 -20.62 2.16 13.14
C LEU A 15 -20.65 3.47 13.96
N LYS A 16 -20.73 3.30 15.29
CA LYS A 16 -20.50 4.35 16.27
C LYS A 16 -19.42 3.86 17.23
N MET A 17 -19.61 4.05 18.55
CA MET A 17 -18.75 3.38 19.52
C MET A 17 -18.96 1.86 19.50
N ASP A 18 -20.19 1.45 19.17
CA ASP A 18 -20.59 0.06 18.97
C ASP A 18 -21.17 -0.14 17.57
N MET A 19 -21.27 -1.40 17.14
CA MET A 19 -21.99 -1.81 15.94
C MET A 19 -23.48 -1.80 16.25
N ILE A 20 -24.25 -0.96 15.56
CA ILE A 20 -25.69 -0.80 15.78
C ILE A 20 -26.42 -1.33 14.54
N PRO A 21 -27.10 -2.51 14.62
CA PRO A 21 -27.86 -3.07 13.51
C PRO A 21 -28.96 -2.11 13.02
N ARG A 22 -29.13 -2.05 11.71
CA ARG A 22 -30.19 -1.27 11.04
C ARG A 22 -30.72 -2.00 9.84
N LYS A 23 -31.91 -1.60 9.38
CA LYS A 23 -32.51 -2.16 8.18
C LYS A 23 -31.92 -1.58 6.89
N GLU A 24 -31.38 -0.37 6.96
CA GLU A 24 -30.86 0.37 5.81
C GLU A 24 -29.77 1.36 6.24
N LEU A 25 -28.89 1.70 5.31
CA LEU A 25 -27.91 2.76 5.43
C LEU A 25 -28.35 3.96 4.59
N HIS A 26 -28.24 5.15 5.16
CA HIS A 26 -28.56 6.40 4.47
C HIS A 26 -27.30 7.10 3.97
N THR A 27 -27.49 8.03 3.05
CA THR A 27 -26.41 8.89 2.55
C THR A 27 -25.71 9.62 3.69
N GLY A 28 -24.39 9.48 3.75
CA GLY A 28 -23.57 10.05 4.80
C GLY A 28 -23.35 9.16 6.03
N ASP A 29 -24.03 8.01 6.12
CA ASP A 29 -23.75 7.05 7.18
C ASP A 29 -22.41 6.36 6.96
N VAL A 30 -21.70 6.12 8.07
CA VAL A 30 -20.59 5.18 8.14
C VAL A 30 -21.11 3.90 8.78
N GLY A 31 -21.07 2.80 8.04
CA GLY A 31 -21.72 1.57 8.45
C GLY A 31 -20.86 0.32 8.21
N TYR A 32 -21.47 -0.82 8.44
CA TYR A 32 -20.90 -2.13 8.20
C TYR A 32 -21.94 -3.03 7.51
N ILE A 33 -21.43 -4.01 6.79
CA ILE A 33 -22.20 -5.10 6.20
C ILE A 33 -21.51 -6.40 6.59
N ILE A 34 -22.28 -7.33 7.16
CA ILE A 34 -21.82 -8.68 7.45
C ILE A 34 -22.34 -9.58 6.35
N SER A 35 -21.44 -10.35 5.75
CA SER A 35 -21.77 -11.31 4.70
C SER A 35 -20.83 -12.51 4.77
N GLY A 36 -21.20 -13.63 4.16
CA GLY A 36 -20.44 -14.88 4.20
C GLY A 36 -19.21 -14.90 3.29
N ILE A 37 -18.53 -13.78 3.06
CA ILE A 37 -17.32 -13.68 2.23
C ILE A 37 -16.19 -14.43 2.91
N LYS A 38 -15.62 -15.43 2.22
CA LYS A 38 -14.52 -16.27 2.75
C LYS A 38 -13.15 -15.83 2.27
N ASP A 39 -13.06 -15.21 1.10
CA ASP A 39 -11.82 -14.72 0.53
C ASP A 39 -11.80 -13.19 0.55
N SER A 40 -10.88 -12.61 1.32
CA SER A 40 -10.71 -11.16 1.43
C SER A 40 -10.29 -10.49 0.10
N ASN A 41 -9.69 -11.25 -0.83
CA ASN A 41 -9.29 -10.73 -2.13
C ASN A 41 -10.48 -10.41 -3.06
N GLU A 42 -11.66 -10.96 -2.76
CA GLU A 42 -12.89 -10.68 -3.51
C GLU A 42 -13.47 -9.30 -3.22
N VAL A 43 -13.07 -8.69 -2.10
CA VAL A 43 -13.54 -7.36 -1.69
C VAL A 43 -12.35 -6.42 -1.53
N LYS A 44 -12.33 -5.37 -2.35
CA LYS A 44 -11.26 -4.37 -2.32
C LYS A 44 -11.74 -3.06 -1.72
N VAL A 45 -10.84 -2.38 -1.01
CA VAL A 45 -11.07 -1.01 -0.54
C VAL A 45 -11.32 -0.10 -1.73
N GLY A 46 -12.37 0.72 -1.65
CA GLY A 46 -12.77 1.62 -2.72
C GLY A 46 -13.75 1.02 -3.73
N ASP A 47 -14.14 -0.25 -3.59
CA ASP A 47 -15.16 -0.82 -4.46
C ASP A 47 -16.56 -0.28 -4.11
N THR A 48 -17.44 -0.27 -5.10
CA THR A 48 -18.83 0.16 -4.95
C THR A 48 -19.73 -1.05 -4.76
N ILE A 49 -20.46 -1.06 -3.64
CA ILE A 49 -21.46 -2.07 -3.35
C ILE A 49 -22.81 -1.59 -3.86
N THR A 50 -23.53 -2.45 -4.58
CA THR A 50 -24.84 -2.14 -5.14
C THR A 50 -25.82 -3.28 -4.88
N HIS A 51 -27.10 -3.01 -5.04
CA HIS A 51 -28.14 -4.01 -4.88
C HIS A 51 -28.31 -4.81 -6.17
N VAL A 52 -28.42 -6.13 -6.08
CA VAL A 52 -28.53 -7.04 -7.24
C VAL A 52 -29.74 -6.70 -8.11
N GLU A 53 -30.93 -6.54 -7.50
CA GLU A 53 -32.17 -6.23 -8.24
C GLU A 53 -32.25 -4.77 -8.73
N ARG A 54 -31.49 -3.87 -8.14
CA ARG A 54 -31.47 -2.43 -8.45
C ARG A 54 -30.03 -1.91 -8.56
N PRO A 55 -29.26 -2.44 -9.51
CA PRO A 55 -27.85 -2.07 -9.63
C PRO A 55 -27.70 -0.58 -10.00
N CYS A 56 -26.65 0.05 -9.47
CA CYS A 56 -26.27 1.39 -9.90
C CYS A 56 -25.71 1.34 -11.35
N SER A 57 -25.89 2.42 -12.08
CA SER A 57 -25.47 2.52 -13.47
C SER A 57 -23.96 2.57 -13.67
N LYS A 58 -23.22 3.03 -12.65
CA LYS A 58 -21.76 3.13 -12.65
C LYS A 58 -21.21 3.11 -11.24
N ALA A 59 -19.97 2.65 -11.09
CA ALA A 59 -19.24 2.76 -9.83
C ALA A 59 -18.99 4.23 -9.43
N ILE A 60 -18.86 4.49 -8.15
CA ILE A 60 -18.45 5.79 -7.62
C ILE A 60 -17.00 6.02 -8.03
N SER A 61 -16.74 7.13 -8.71
CA SER A 61 -15.38 7.50 -9.15
C SER A 61 -14.55 8.09 -8.01
N GLY A 62 -13.22 8.05 -8.13
CA GLY A 62 -12.30 8.69 -7.21
C GLY A 62 -11.60 7.75 -6.24
N PHE A 63 -11.90 6.46 -6.30
CA PHE A 63 -11.15 5.44 -5.57
C PHE A 63 -10.17 4.75 -6.50
N GLU A 64 -8.90 4.79 -6.14
CA GLU A 64 -7.82 4.11 -6.85
C GLU A 64 -7.23 3.04 -5.96
N GLU A 65 -6.79 1.94 -6.56
CA GLU A 65 -6.08 0.89 -5.85
C GLU A 65 -4.73 1.45 -5.37
N VAL A 66 -4.49 1.33 -4.08
CA VAL A 66 -3.25 1.80 -3.47
C VAL A 66 -2.12 0.85 -3.86
N LYS A 67 -1.11 1.36 -4.55
CA LYS A 67 0.04 0.58 -4.98
C LYS A 67 1.18 0.69 -3.96
N PRO A 68 1.85 -0.42 -3.61
CA PRO A 68 3.02 -0.38 -2.77
C PRO A 68 4.15 0.40 -3.47
N MET A 69 4.90 1.15 -2.68
CA MET A 69 6.02 1.97 -3.16
C MET A 69 7.39 1.47 -2.71
N VAL A 70 7.40 0.67 -1.64
CA VAL A 70 8.62 0.13 -1.04
C VAL A 70 8.45 -1.38 -0.88
N PHE A 71 9.47 -2.13 -1.25
CA PHE A 71 9.47 -3.59 -1.14
C PHE A 71 10.61 -4.05 -0.24
N ALA A 72 10.32 -4.98 0.67
CA ALA A 72 11.32 -5.64 1.49
C ALA A 72 11.01 -7.13 1.62
N GLY A 73 12.05 -7.94 1.75
CA GLY A 73 11.89 -9.34 2.15
C GLY A 73 11.64 -9.41 3.66
N VAL A 74 10.68 -10.21 4.06
CA VAL A 74 10.33 -10.50 5.46
C VAL A 74 10.51 -11.99 5.69
N TYR A 75 11.40 -12.35 6.60
CA TYR A 75 11.79 -13.73 6.87
C TYR A 75 11.58 -14.05 8.34
N PRO A 76 11.05 -15.22 8.69
CA PRO A 76 11.00 -15.63 10.09
C PRO A 76 12.42 -15.92 10.59
N ILE A 77 12.66 -15.73 11.88
CA ILE A 77 13.96 -16.10 12.51
C ILE A 77 14.15 -17.60 12.46
N GLU A 78 13.11 -18.36 12.83
CA GLU A 78 13.12 -19.81 12.76
C GLU A 78 12.45 -20.28 11.46
N THR A 79 13.13 -21.16 10.73
CA THR A 79 12.64 -21.62 9.40
C THR A 79 11.28 -22.33 9.51
N ASP A 80 11.00 -22.97 10.62
CA ASP A 80 9.74 -23.69 10.86
C ASP A 80 8.53 -22.76 11.01
N ASP A 81 8.77 -21.47 11.28
CA ASP A 81 7.72 -20.45 11.41
C ASP A 81 7.22 -19.86 10.08
N PHE A 82 7.66 -20.37 8.95
CA PHE A 82 7.25 -19.87 7.65
C PHE A 82 5.72 -19.87 7.44
N GLU A 83 5.04 -20.97 7.81
CA GLU A 83 3.57 -21.04 7.68
C GLU A 83 2.84 -20.17 8.73
N ASN A 84 3.43 -19.99 9.91
CA ASN A 84 2.92 -19.07 10.92
C ASN A 84 3.03 -17.62 10.43
N LEU A 85 4.15 -17.26 9.80
CA LEU A 85 4.36 -15.95 9.21
C LEU A 85 3.36 -15.71 8.07
N ARG A 86 3.11 -16.71 7.19
CA ARG A 86 2.09 -16.62 6.14
C ARG A 86 0.72 -16.28 6.73
N SER A 87 0.27 -17.08 7.70
CA SER A 87 -1.02 -16.89 8.36
C SER A 87 -1.14 -15.52 9.04
N SER A 88 -0.03 -15.02 9.62
CA SER A 88 0.01 -13.72 10.25
C SER A 88 -0.12 -12.58 9.22
N LEU A 89 0.59 -12.68 8.09
CA LEU A 89 0.48 -11.71 7.00
C LEU A 89 -0.91 -11.71 6.36
N GLU A 90 -1.53 -12.88 6.16
CA GLU A 90 -2.91 -13.00 5.68
C GLU A 90 -3.90 -12.30 6.62
N LYS A 91 -3.76 -12.49 7.94
CA LYS A 91 -4.59 -11.82 8.94
C LYS A 91 -4.37 -10.31 8.97
N LEU A 92 -3.12 -9.85 8.84
CA LEU A 92 -2.81 -8.43 8.72
C LEU A 92 -3.45 -7.80 7.48
N GLN A 93 -3.42 -8.50 6.34
CA GLN A 93 -3.99 -8.03 5.08
C GLN A 93 -5.51 -7.84 5.17
N LEU A 94 -6.22 -8.59 6.02
CA LEU A 94 -7.66 -8.37 6.27
C LEU A 94 -7.98 -6.95 6.79
N ASN A 95 -7.06 -6.36 7.54
CA ASN A 95 -7.20 -5.02 8.11
C ASN A 95 -6.41 -3.95 7.34
N ASP A 96 -5.49 -4.38 6.49
CA ASP A 96 -4.59 -3.51 5.74
C ASP A 96 -4.49 -3.98 4.28
N ALA A 97 -5.44 -3.54 3.48
CA ALA A 97 -5.52 -3.88 2.06
C ALA A 97 -4.35 -3.33 1.22
N SER A 98 -3.52 -2.45 1.78
CA SER A 98 -2.33 -1.92 1.11
C SER A 98 -1.11 -2.82 1.24
N LEU A 99 -1.12 -3.76 2.20
CA LEU A 99 -0.07 -4.76 2.36
C LEU A 99 -0.21 -5.82 1.26
N THR A 100 0.82 -5.97 0.46
CA THR A 100 0.93 -7.05 -0.52
C THR A 100 2.10 -7.96 -0.15
N PHE A 101 1.98 -9.26 -0.37
CA PHE A 101 3.07 -10.17 -0.11
C PHE A 101 3.05 -11.37 -1.06
N PHE A 102 4.24 -11.84 -1.43
CA PHE A 102 4.46 -12.98 -2.30
C PHE A 102 5.56 -13.86 -1.71
N PRO A 103 5.47 -15.19 -1.84
CA PRO A 103 6.54 -16.08 -1.40
C PRO A 103 7.87 -15.72 -2.06
N GLU A 104 8.92 -15.68 -1.27
CA GLU A 104 10.30 -15.45 -1.71
C GLU A 104 11.24 -16.41 -0.99
N SER A 105 12.34 -16.74 -1.64
CA SER A 105 13.41 -17.51 -1.02
C SER A 105 14.74 -16.79 -1.14
N SER A 106 15.52 -16.83 -0.07
CA SER A 106 16.88 -16.30 -0.01
C SER A 106 17.86 -17.42 0.32
N VAL A 107 19.01 -17.43 -0.35
CA VAL A 107 20.08 -18.40 -0.05
C VAL A 107 20.58 -18.26 1.39
N ALA A 108 20.57 -17.04 1.93
CA ALA A 108 21.07 -16.75 3.27
C ALA A 108 20.02 -16.86 4.37
N LEU A 109 18.75 -16.53 4.08
CA LEU A 109 17.66 -16.41 5.07
C LEU A 109 16.58 -17.48 4.93
N GLY A 110 16.67 -18.36 3.91
CA GLY A 110 15.68 -19.40 3.68
C GLY A 110 14.40 -18.89 3.03
N PHE A 111 13.26 -19.45 3.43
CA PHE A 111 11.95 -19.10 2.91
C PHE A 111 11.34 -17.93 3.68
N GLY A 112 10.73 -17.00 2.95
CA GLY A 112 10.07 -15.82 3.50
C GLY A 112 9.09 -15.24 2.49
N PHE A 113 8.79 -13.96 2.65
CA PHE A 113 7.85 -13.24 1.79
C PHE A 113 8.45 -11.92 1.33
N ARG A 114 8.27 -11.62 0.05
CA ARG A 114 8.47 -10.29 -0.50
C ARG A 114 7.24 -9.47 -0.22
N CYS A 115 7.34 -8.50 0.67
CA CYS A 115 6.24 -7.63 1.07
C CYS A 115 6.35 -6.27 0.41
N GLY A 116 5.21 -5.75 -0.03
CA GLY A 116 5.07 -4.40 -0.56
C GLY A 116 4.38 -3.50 0.46
N PHE A 117 4.93 -2.31 0.66
CA PHE A 117 4.50 -1.33 1.67
C PHE A 117 4.28 0.03 1.02
N LEU A 118 3.45 0.88 1.64
CA LEU A 118 3.23 2.27 1.22
C LEU A 118 4.47 3.16 1.42
N GLY A 119 5.34 2.77 2.35
CA GLY A 119 6.56 3.48 2.70
C GLY A 119 7.24 2.86 3.90
N LEU A 120 8.35 3.45 4.35
CA LEU A 120 9.13 2.93 5.48
C LEU A 120 8.35 2.87 6.78
N LEU A 121 7.58 3.91 7.09
CA LEU A 121 6.74 3.93 8.29
C LEU A 121 5.70 2.79 8.29
N HIS A 122 5.08 2.53 7.13
CA HIS A 122 4.15 1.40 6.99
C HIS A 122 4.86 0.06 7.25
N MET A 123 6.06 -0.12 6.72
CA MET A 123 6.90 -1.31 6.97
C MET A 123 7.18 -1.49 8.46
N GLU A 124 7.58 -0.43 9.16
CA GLU A 124 7.84 -0.46 10.61
C GLU A 124 6.58 -0.82 11.40
N ILE A 125 5.42 -0.26 11.02
CA ILE A 125 4.13 -0.58 11.67
C ILE A 125 3.77 -2.06 11.47
N VAL A 126 3.92 -2.59 10.26
CA VAL A 126 3.65 -4.01 9.99
C VAL A 126 4.58 -4.92 10.79
N GLN A 127 5.86 -4.56 10.87
CA GLN A 127 6.84 -5.31 11.67
C GLN A 127 6.48 -5.30 13.17
N GLU A 128 6.14 -4.16 13.74
CA GLU A 128 5.67 -4.02 15.13
C GLU A 128 4.38 -4.83 15.38
N ARG A 129 3.48 -4.87 14.42
CA ARG A 129 2.24 -5.66 14.53
C ARG A 129 2.51 -7.16 14.48
N LEU A 130 3.44 -7.62 13.63
CA LEU A 130 3.86 -9.02 13.60
C LEU A 130 4.41 -9.46 14.96
N ASP A 131 5.26 -8.65 15.56
CA ASP A 131 5.81 -8.91 16.90
C ASP A 131 4.69 -8.89 17.96
N ARG A 132 3.94 -7.81 18.08
CA ARG A 132 3.00 -7.60 19.21
C ARG A 132 1.70 -8.40 19.12
N GLU A 133 1.13 -8.53 17.90
CA GLU A 133 -0.17 -9.21 17.74
C GLU A 133 -0.02 -10.71 17.51
N PHE A 134 1.09 -11.14 16.89
CA PHE A 134 1.29 -12.53 16.48
C PHE A 134 2.50 -13.20 17.16
N ASN A 135 3.24 -12.47 18.00
CA ASN A 135 4.48 -12.92 18.63
C ASN A 135 5.46 -13.52 17.60
N MET A 136 5.59 -12.83 16.45
CA MET A 136 6.36 -13.25 15.30
C MET A 136 7.56 -12.33 15.11
N ASP A 137 8.73 -12.77 15.53
CA ASP A 137 9.98 -12.07 15.26
C ASP A 137 10.43 -12.31 13.82
N VAL A 138 10.71 -11.24 13.11
CA VAL A 138 11.07 -11.28 11.69
C VAL A 138 12.35 -10.53 11.39
N ILE A 139 13.07 -11.01 10.37
CA ILE A 139 14.20 -10.32 9.76
C ILE A 139 13.68 -9.61 8.51
N THR A 140 13.84 -8.30 8.45
CA THR A 140 13.52 -7.51 7.26
C THR A 140 14.78 -7.17 6.47
N THR A 141 14.73 -7.32 5.15
CA THR A 141 15.83 -6.88 4.29
C THR A 141 15.80 -5.36 4.08
N VAL A 142 16.90 -4.80 3.58
CA VAL A 142 16.91 -3.38 3.18
C VAL A 142 15.80 -3.11 2.16
N PRO A 143 14.93 -2.11 2.42
CA PRO A 143 13.84 -1.81 1.51
C PRO A 143 14.34 -1.26 0.19
N ASN A 144 13.69 -1.68 -0.89
CA ASN A 144 13.95 -1.22 -2.26
C ASN A 144 12.67 -0.71 -2.90
N VAL A 145 12.83 -0.03 -4.03
CA VAL A 145 11.74 0.34 -4.94
C VAL A 145 11.66 -0.66 -6.09
N SER A 146 10.55 -0.64 -6.81
CA SER A 146 10.37 -1.37 -8.05
C SER A 146 11.07 -0.65 -9.20
N TYR A 147 11.80 -1.39 -10.03
CA TYR A 147 12.46 -0.89 -11.23
C TYR A 147 11.81 -1.47 -12.48
N MET A 148 11.61 -0.64 -13.50
CA MET A 148 11.22 -1.11 -14.83
C MET A 148 12.47 -1.30 -15.67
N VAL A 149 12.74 -2.54 -16.06
CA VAL A 149 13.91 -2.91 -16.87
C VAL A 149 13.44 -3.19 -18.30
N TYR A 150 14.01 -2.45 -19.23
CA TYR A 150 13.75 -2.62 -20.66
C TYR A 150 14.94 -3.36 -21.27
N ASP A 151 14.64 -4.43 -21.97
CA ASP A 151 15.68 -5.16 -22.70
C ASP A 151 15.82 -4.64 -24.15
N LYS A 152 16.90 -5.07 -24.81
CA LYS A 152 17.18 -4.70 -26.20
C LYS A 152 16.20 -5.26 -27.23
N GLN A 153 15.29 -6.17 -26.80
CA GLN A 153 14.24 -6.76 -27.62
C GLN A 153 12.91 -6.01 -27.47
N GLY A 154 12.84 -5.04 -26.56
CA GLY A 154 11.66 -4.25 -26.25
C GLY A 154 10.75 -4.89 -25.22
N GLU A 155 11.17 -5.96 -24.54
CA GLU A 155 10.45 -6.52 -23.42
C GLU A 155 10.66 -5.64 -22.18
N VAL A 156 9.60 -5.51 -21.35
CA VAL A 156 9.62 -4.74 -20.12
C VAL A 156 9.38 -5.67 -18.94
N LYS A 157 10.31 -5.67 -17.99
CA LYS A 157 10.23 -6.48 -16.79
C LYS A 157 10.25 -5.60 -15.55
N GLU A 158 9.29 -5.77 -14.68
CA GLU A 158 9.30 -5.15 -13.37
C GLU A 158 10.18 -5.98 -12.41
N VAL A 159 11.14 -5.32 -11.77
CA VAL A 159 12.13 -5.94 -10.90
C VAL A 159 12.07 -5.32 -9.51
N HIS A 160 11.69 -6.13 -8.52
CA HIS A 160 11.60 -5.73 -7.11
C HIS A 160 12.80 -6.18 -6.28
N ASN A 161 13.63 -7.07 -6.83
CA ASN A 161 14.77 -7.66 -6.12
C ASN A 161 16.00 -7.63 -7.03
N PRO A 162 17.18 -7.24 -6.54
CA PRO A 162 18.42 -7.26 -7.32
C PRO A 162 18.75 -8.61 -7.97
N SER A 163 18.37 -9.71 -7.33
CA SER A 163 18.56 -11.06 -7.89
C SER A 163 17.72 -11.34 -9.13
N GLY A 164 16.64 -10.58 -9.34
CA GLY A 164 15.79 -10.66 -10.52
C GLY A 164 16.26 -9.84 -11.71
N LEU A 165 17.36 -9.09 -11.56
CA LEU A 165 17.91 -8.24 -12.60
C LEU A 165 18.51 -9.12 -13.72
N PRO A 166 18.15 -8.90 -15.00
CA PRO A 166 18.78 -9.59 -16.13
C PRO A 166 20.27 -9.23 -16.26
N ASP A 167 20.99 -9.99 -17.10
CA ASP A 167 22.38 -9.64 -17.43
C ASP A 167 22.43 -8.21 -18.02
N PHE A 168 23.37 -7.41 -17.53
CA PHE A 168 23.55 -6.00 -17.96
C PHE A 168 23.76 -5.86 -19.48
N THR A 169 24.28 -6.90 -20.13
CA THR A 169 24.48 -6.91 -21.58
C THR A 169 23.18 -6.92 -22.37
N LEU A 170 22.10 -7.42 -21.78
CA LEU A 170 20.76 -7.50 -22.37
C LEU A 170 19.90 -6.27 -22.09
N ILE A 171 20.28 -5.45 -21.11
CA ILE A 171 19.52 -4.28 -20.68
C ILE A 171 19.79 -3.11 -21.64
N GLU A 172 18.70 -2.48 -22.09
CA GLU A 172 18.74 -1.21 -22.82
C GLU A 172 18.70 -0.03 -21.86
N ARG A 173 17.71 -0.02 -20.93
CA ARG A 173 17.57 1.02 -19.91
C ARG A 173 16.85 0.48 -18.67
N ILE A 174 17.06 1.18 -17.56
CA ILE A 174 16.36 0.94 -16.29
C ILE A 174 15.67 2.24 -15.88
N GLU A 175 14.40 2.15 -15.53
CA GLU A 175 13.61 3.27 -15.01
C GLU A 175 13.31 3.03 -13.54
N GLU A 176 13.46 4.06 -12.72
CA GLU A 176 13.08 4.07 -11.31
C GLU A 176 11.79 4.89 -11.11
N PRO A 177 10.93 4.56 -10.13
CA PRO A 177 9.73 5.32 -9.87
C PRO A 177 10.06 6.67 -9.26
N TYR A 178 9.41 7.72 -9.74
CA TYR A 178 9.41 9.04 -9.13
C TYR A 178 8.06 9.33 -8.50
N ILE A 179 8.07 10.02 -7.38
CA ILE A 179 6.84 10.52 -6.73
C ILE A 179 6.72 12.02 -6.93
N LYS A 180 5.49 12.50 -7.00
CA LYS A 180 5.18 13.92 -6.85
C LYS A 180 4.74 14.17 -5.43
N ALA A 181 5.62 14.78 -4.63
CA ALA A 181 5.34 15.11 -3.24
C ALA A 181 4.80 16.53 -3.12
N THR A 182 3.72 16.68 -2.39
CA THR A 182 3.14 17.97 -2.03
C THR A 182 3.34 18.19 -0.55
N ILE A 183 4.09 19.23 -0.19
CA ILE A 183 4.47 19.51 1.19
C ILE A 183 3.93 20.88 1.58
N ILE A 184 3.08 20.92 2.61
CA ILE A 184 2.59 22.15 3.22
C ILE A 184 3.38 22.40 4.50
N THR A 185 4.07 23.54 4.56
CA THR A 185 4.98 23.80 5.66
C THR A 185 5.04 25.29 6.04
N ASN A 186 5.64 25.60 7.18
CA ASN A 186 5.94 26.96 7.58
C ASN A 186 7.21 27.47 6.84
N ALA A 187 7.29 28.80 6.69
CA ALA A 187 8.42 29.48 6.02
C ALA A 187 9.80 29.07 6.55
N SER A 188 9.92 28.82 7.85
CA SER A 188 11.18 28.44 8.50
C SER A 188 11.74 27.09 8.03
N PHE A 189 10.89 26.19 7.50
CA PHE A 189 11.29 24.84 7.07
C PHE A 189 11.53 24.71 5.57
N ILE A 190 11.27 25.73 4.78
CA ILE A 190 11.44 25.67 3.31
C ILE A 190 12.88 25.33 2.95
N GLY A 191 13.86 26.05 3.52
CA GLY A 191 15.29 25.83 3.25
C GLY A 191 15.72 24.40 3.55
N PRO A 192 15.47 23.87 4.78
CA PRO A 192 15.77 22.47 5.11
C PRO A 192 15.09 21.46 4.20
N ILE A 193 13.82 21.67 3.85
CA ILE A 193 13.06 20.77 2.95
C ILE A 193 13.66 20.78 1.54
N MET A 194 13.96 21.95 1.01
CA MET A 194 14.61 22.09 -0.29
C MET A 194 15.96 21.38 -0.34
N THR A 195 16.78 21.56 0.71
CA THR A 195 18.07 20.87 0.82
C THR A 195 17.89 19.35 0.86
N LEU A 196 16.87 18.86 1.61
CA LEU A 196 16.56 17.43 1.66
C LEU A 196 16.12 16.90 0.29
N CYS A 197 15.21 17.59 -0.39
CA CYS A 197 14.74 17.18 -1.72
C CYS A 197 15.90 17.11 -2.72
N LEU A 198 16.75 18.14 -2.79
CA LEU A 198 17.89 18.14 -3.66
C LEU A 198 18.92 17.04 -3.33
N SER A 199 19.14 16.76 -2.05
CA SER A 199 20.05 15.66 -1.63
C SER A 199 19.53 14.28 -2.04
N LYS A 200 18.23 14.15 -2.27
CA LYS A 200 17.55 12.92 -2.74
C LYS A 200 17.24 12.95 -4.24
N ARG A 201 17.90 13.81 -5.00
CA ARG A 201 17.70 13.99 -6.46
C ARG A 201 16.31 14.49 -6.83
N GLY A 202 15.63 15.15 -5.89
CA GLY A 202 14.31 15.74 -6.13
C GLY A 202 14.41 17.03 -6.93
N GLU A 203 13.38 17.31 -7.74
CA GLU A 203 13.24 18.53 -8.52
C GLU A 203 12.08 19.36 -7.97
N LEU A 204 12.30 20.67 -7.78
CA LEU A 204 11.23 21.59 -7.42
C LEU A 204 10.33 21.81 -8.63
N VAL A 205 9.06 21.42 -8.52
CA VAL A 205 8.06 21.61 -9.58
C VAL A 205 7.32 22.95 -9.42
N ASN A 206 6.88 23.25 -8.20
CA ASN A 206 6.12 24.46 -7.89
C ASN A 206 6.29 24.88 -6.43
N GLN A 207 6.15 26.16 -6.16
CA GLN A 207 6.13 26.75 -4.82
C GLN A 207 5.10 27.85 -4.77
N GLU A 208 4.14 27.74 -3.87
CA GLU A 208 3.07 28.72 -3.69
C GLU A 208 2.97 29.17 -2.23
N TYR A 209 2.56 30.41 -2.03
CA TYR A 209 2.29 30.96 -0.71
C TYR A 209 0.80 30.86 -0.41
N ILE A 210 0.48 30.24 0.71
CA ILE A 210 -0.90 30.20 1.21
C ILE A 210 -1.02 31.28 2.28
N THR A 211 -1.74 32.35 1.96
CA THR A 211 -2.09 33.43 2.90
C THR A 211 -3.31 33.00 3.70
N GLY A 212 -3.13 32.70 4.99
CA GLY A 212 -4.20 32.41 5.94
C GLY A 212 -4.09 33.28 7.20
N ASN A 213 -5.16 33.37 7.98
CA ASN A 213 -5.22 34.18 9.22
C ASN A 213 -4.25 33.72 10.35
N SER A 214 -3.51 32.63 10.15
CA SER A 214 -2.63 32.00 11.15
C SER A 214 -1.16 31.95 10.76
N GLY A 215 -0.71 32.69 9.75
CA GLY A 215 0.68 32.68 9.30
C GLY A 215 0.85 32.20 7.85
N ASN A 216 2.02 32.54 7.26
CA ASN A 216 2.34 32.15 5.89
C ASN A 216 2.68 30.65 5.85
N SER A 217 1.84 29.85 5.24
CA SER A 217 2.13 28.48 4.89
C SER A 217 2.57 28.41 3.44
N PHE A 218 3.53 27.53 3.14
CA PHE A 218 4.08 27.35 1.81
C PHE A 218 3.66 25.99 1.25
N TYR A 219 3.34 25.97 -0.02
CA TYR A 219 3.04 24.79 -0.79
C TYR A 219 4.24 24.48 -1.67
N VAL A 220 4.91 23.37 -1.44
CA VAL A 220 6.06 22.93 -2.22
C VAL A 220 5.68 21.63 -2.93
N THR A 221 5.80 21.59 -4.23
CA THR A 221 5.69 20.35 -4.99
C THR A 221 7.06 19.99 -5.50
N ALA A 222 7.57 18.84 -5.10
CA ALA A 222 8.83 18.26 -5.58
C ALA A 222 8.53 16.97 -6.38
N ARG A 223 9.42 16.68 -7.33
CA ARG A 223 9.38 15.47 -8.15
C ARG A 223 10.66 14.68 -7.94
#